data_cb2754502e49b22e004554485afc052f
#
_entry.id   cb2754502e49b22e004554485afc052f
#
_cell.length_a   1.000
_cell.length_b   1.000
_cell.length_c   1.000
_cell.angle_alpha   90.00
_cell.angle_beta   90.00
_cell.angle_gamma   90.00
#
_symmetry.space_group_name_H-M   'P 1'
#
loop_
_entity.id
_entity.type
_entity.pdbx_description
1 polymer ?
#
loop_
_entity_poly.entity_id
_entity_poly.type
_entity_poly.pdbx_seq_one_letter_code
_entity_poly.pdbx_strand_id
1 'polypeptide(L)'
;MKKILITRKLIKESEDKATKTFDTIFNSNDELYSQSKVIEMSKGCDGILTSLTDRMDQETINKLPDTIKIISNFAVGFGNIDLEAAKKRDITVTNTPEVLSDATAEIGILLILGACRRVAEGIESAKEGGWKWSADYLIGKQLTGT
;
A
#
# COMPACT_ATOMS: atom_id res chain seq x y z
N MET A 1 1.30 26.21 11.04
CA MET A 1 0.82 24.84 10.81
C MET A 1 2.04 23.93 10.79
N LYS A 2 1.90 22.67 11.22
CA LYS A 2 2.96 21.66 11.03
C LYS A 2 3.10 21.34 9.54
N LYS A 3 4.34 21.12 9.10
CA LYS A 3 4.63 20.86 7.70
C LYS A 3 4.86 19.36 7.47
N ILE A 4 4.23 18.79 6.45
CA ILE A 4 4.35 17.36 6.16
C ILE A 4 4.67 17.12 4.68
N LEU A 5 5.44 16.06 4.43
CA LEU A 5 5.65 15.49 3.10
C LEU A 5 4.70 14.31 2.91
N ILE A 6 3.98 14.26 1.80
CA ILE A 6 3.22 13.08 1.35
C ILE A 6 3.92 12.52 0.12
N THR A 7 4.45 11.30 0.25
CA THR A 7 5.33 10.69 -0.76
C THR A 7 4.61 10.09 -1.96
N ARG A 8 3.30 9.85 -1.85
CA ARG A 8 2.47 9.30 -2.92
C ARG A 8 1.20 10.11 -3.09
N LYS A 9 0.66 10.13 -4.29
CA LYS A 9 -0.63 10.77 -4.55
C LYS A 9 -1.74 10.04 -3.80
N LEU A 10 -2.60 10.79 -3.13
CA LEU A 10 -3.76 10.28 -2.42
C LEU A 10 -5.04 10.56 -3.21
N ILE A 11 -6.16 10.02 -2.75
CA ILE A 11 -7.48 10.43 -3.24
C ILE A 11 -7.74 11.88 -2.83
N LYS A 12 -8.51 12.59 -3.68
CA LYS A 12 -8.71 14.03 -3.53
C LYS A 12 -9.23 14.44 -2.15
N GLU A 13 -10.18 13.69 -1.60
CA GLU A 13 -10.75 13.98 -0.28
C GLU A 13 -9.70 13.94 0.84
N SER A 14 -8.71 13.05 0.73
CA SER A 14 -7.60 12.95 1.69
C SER A 14 -6.62 14.10 1.53
N GLU A 15 -6.30 14.49 0.29
CA GLU A 15 -5.46 15.65 0.00
C GLU A 15 -6.10 16.96 0.48
N ASP A 16 -7.40 17.14 0.24
CA ASP A 16 -8.17 18.29 0.71
C ASP A 16 -8.19 18.38 2.25
N LYS A 17 -8.30 17.23 2.93
CA LYS A 17 -8.21 17.16 4.39
C LYS A 17 -6.81 17.49 4.89
N ALA A 18 -5.78 16.96 4.24
CA ALA A 18 -4.38 17.24 4.58
C ALA A 18 -4.07 18.75 4.45
N THR A 19 -4.50 19.38 3.34
CA THR A 19 -4.31 20.82 3.09
C THR A 19 -4.98 21.72 4.15
N LYS A 20 -6.13 21.30 4.67
CA LYS A 20 -6.84 22.04 5.72
C LYS A 20 -6.15 21.95 7.08
N THR A 21 -5.36 20.89 7.30
CA THR A 21 -4.77 20.56 8.61
C THR A 21 -3.28 20.89 8.71
N PHE A 22 -2.56 20.75 7.60
CA PHE A 22 -1.11 20.87 7.53
C PHE A 22 -0.65 21.77 6.38
N ASP A 23 0.56 22.32 6.51
CA ASP A 23 1.32 22.82 5.35
C ASP A 23 1.90 21.57 4.63
N THR A 24 1.34 21.24 3.46
CA THR A 24 1.56 19.94 2.83
C THR A 24 2.36 20.04 1.54
N ILE A 25 3.44 19.28 1.45
CA ILE A 25 4.16 19.01 0.19
C ILE A 25 3.57 17.74 -0.42
N PHE A 26 2.93 17.86 -1.58
CA PHE A 26 2.36 16.74 -2.31
C PHE A 26 3.29 16.25 -3.43
N ASN A 27 3.26 14.96 -3.67
CA ASN A 27 3.80 14.34 -4.88
C ASN A 27 2.70 14.26 -5.97
N SER A 28 2.44 15.38 -6.61
CA SER A 28 1.31 15.52 -7.55
C SER A 28 1.40 14.62 -8.78
N ASN A 29 2.63 14.26 -9.20
CA ASN A 29 2.87 13.37 -10.34
C ASN A 29 2.87 11.89 -9.97
N ASP A 30 2.76 11.55 -8.69
CA ASP A 30 2.85 10.17 -8.17
C ASP A 30 4.14 9.43 -8.57
N GLU A 31 5.24 10.14 -8.64
CA GLU A 31 6.56 9.56 -8.94
C GLU A 31 7.03 8.67 -7.78
N LEU A 32 7.65 7.54 -8.09
CA LEU A 32 8.33 6.75 -7.07
C LEU A 32 9.58 7.49 -6.60
N TYR A 33 9.55 8.03 -5.39
CA TYR A 33 10.70 8.70 -4.82
C TYR A 33 11.80 7.71 -4.42
N SER A 34 13.04 8.02 -4.81
CA SER A 34 14.19 7.37 -4.23
C SER A 34 14.38 7.80 -2.77
N GLN A 35 15.10 7.01 -2.00
CA GLN A 35 15.43 7.34 -0.59
C GLN A 35 16.07 8.73 -0.48
N SER A 36 17.01 9.06 -1.38
CA SER A 36 17.64 10.38 -1.42
C SER A 36 16.63 11.50 -1.71
N LYS A 37 15.64 11.25 -2.56
CA LYS A 37 14.57 12.22 -2.85
C LYS A 37 13.65 12.44 -1.65
N VAL A 38 13.29 11.38 -0.92
CA VAL A 38 12.52 11.50 0.31
C VAL A 38 13.27 12.35 1.34
N ILE A 39 14.57 12.09 1.54
CA ILE A 39 15.41 12.87 2.45
C ILE A 39 15.45 14.34 2.03
N GLU A 40 15.65 14.62 0.75
CA GLU A 40 15.71 15.98 0.21
C GLU A 40 14.38 16.72 0.43
N MET A 41 13.25 16.09 0.03
CA MET A 41 11.93 16.71 0.10
C MET A 41 11.41 16.87 1.52
N SER A 42 11.92 16.07 2.48
CA SER A 42 11.54 16.17 3.89
C SER A 42 12.23 17.31 4.64
N LYS A 43 13.15 18.03 4.00
CA LYS A 43 13.82 19.19 4.64
C LYS A 43 12.80 20.25 5.03
N GLY A 44 12.83 20.63 6.31
CA GLY A 44 11.89 21.59 6.89
C GLY A 44 10.49 21.04 7.16
N CYS A 45 10.27 19.73 7.00
CA CYS A 45 9.04 19.08 7.43
C CYS A 45 9.12 18.61 8.89
N ASP A 46 7.95 18.49 9.52
CA ASP A 46 7.77 17.92 10.86
C ASP A 46 7.42 16.42 10.80
N GLY A 47 6.84 15.98 9.70
CA GLY A 47 6.41 14.58 9.50
C GLY A 47 6.38 14.17 8.04
N ILE A 48 6.31 12.85 7.84
CA ILE A 48 6.23 12.22 6.52
C ILE A 48 5.08 11.23 6.52
N LEU A 49 4.22 11.30 5.49
CA LEU A 49 3.27 10.24 5.18
C LEU A 49 3.85 9.43 4.04
N THR A 50 4.18 8.18 4.35
CA THR A 50 4.77 7.20 3.43
C THR A 50 3.76 6.15 3.00
N SER A 51 4.12 5.31 2.04
CA SER A 51 3.38 4.13 1.62
C SER A 51 4.28 2.89 1.59
N LEU A 52 3.73 1.73 1.24
CA LEU A 52 4.50 0.47 1.10
C LEU A 52 5.66 0.55 0.11
N THR A 53 5.59 1.48 -0.85
CA THR A 53 6.61 1.64 -1.89
C THR A 53 7.82 2.44 -1.45
N ASP A 54 7.73 3.11 -0.31
CA ASP A 54 8.82 3.92 0.24
C ASP A 54 9.70 3.06 1.14
N ARG A 55 10.97 2.96 0.81
CA ARG A 55 11.93 2.23 1.63
C ARG A 55 12.53 3.16 2.69
N MET A 56 12.10 2.98 3.94
CA MET A 56 12.53 3.73 5.11
C MET A 56 13.44 2.85 5.99
N ASP A 57 14.56 2.38 5.41
CA ASP A 57 15.57 1.59 6.11
C ASP A 57 16.39 2.46 7.08
N GLN A 58 17.26 1.80 7.84
CA GLN A 58 18.12 2.44 8.82
C GLN A 58 18.93 3.60 8.23
N GLU A 59 19.47 3.43 7.02
CA GLU A 59 20.27 4.46 6.37
C GLU A 59 19.44 5.69 6.05
N THR A 60 18.25 5.49 5.48
CA THR A 60 17.31 6.56 5.15
C THR A 60 16.88 7.31 6.41
N ILE A 61 16.41 6.58 7.43
CA ILE A 61 15.95 7.17 8.68
C ILE A 61 17.05 7.98 9.35
N ASN A 62 18.29 7.47 9.38
CA ASN A 62 19.41 8.18 9.98
C ASN A 62 19.77 9.49 9.26
N LYS A 63 19.43 9.60 7.98
CA LYS A 63 19.69 10.81 7.17
C LYS A 63 18.51 11.78 7.12
N LEU A 64 17.35 11.43 7.67
CA LEU A 64 16.22 12.35 7.74
C LEU A 64 16.59 13.59 8.58
N PRO A 65 16.01 14.76 8.27
CA PRO A 65 16.15 15.95 9.10
C PRO A 65 15.72 15.71 10.55
N ASP A 66 16.38 16.36 11.52
CA ASP A 66 16.05 16.24 12.95
C ASP A 66 14.68 16.82 13.31
N THR A 67 14.11 17.61 12.40
CA THR A 67 12.75 18.16 12.52
C THR A 67 11.66 17.09 12.37
N ILE A 68 11.95 15.95 11.71
CA ILE A 68 10.99 14.85 11.55
C ILE A 68 10.74 14.18 12.90
N LYS A 69 9.46 14.19 13.31
CA LYS A 69 8.99 13.59 14.58
C LYS A 69 8.02 12.43 14.37
N ILE A 70 7.48 12.30 13.18
CA ILE A 70 6.52 11.24 12.87
C ILE A 70 6.68 10.74 11.42
N ILE A 71 6.59 9.43 11.25
CA ILE A 71 6.41 8.75 9.98
C ILE A 71 5.07 8.02 10.05
N SER A 72 4.10 8.45 9.24
CA SER A 72 2.80 7.78 9.14
C SER A 72 2.77 6.93 7.89
N ASN A 73 2.63 5.62 8.05
CA ASN A 73 2.65 4.68 6.92
C ASN A 73 1.21 4.42 6.43
N PHE A 74 0.91 4.79 5.21
CA PHE A 74 -0.35 4.45 4.55
C PHE A 74 -0.31 2.99 4.11
N ALA A 75 -0.32 2.10 5.08
CA ALA A 75 -0.30 0.65 4.92
C ALA A 75 -0.69 -0.04 6.23
N VAL A 76 -1.14 -1.29 6.13
CA VAL A 76 -1.35 -2.17 7.28
C VAL A 76 -0.01 -2.66 7.83
N GLY A 77 0.86 -3.11 6.94
CA GLY A 77 2.22 -3.54 7.29
C GLY A 77 3.19 -2.37 7.47
N PHE A 78 4.28 -2.62 8.12
CA PHE A 78 5.37 -1.65 8.36
C PHE A 78 6.76 -2.23 8.05
N GLY A 79 6.83 -3.34 7.30
CA GLY A 79 8.10 -3.98 6.94
C GLY A 79 9.01 -3.13 6.03
N ASN A 80 8.50 -2.03 5.49
CA ASN A 80 9.26 -1.04 4.73
C ASN A 80 9.94 0.01 5.63
N ILE A 81 9.73 -0.02 6.96
CA ILE A 81 10.25 0.96 7.92
C ILE A 81 11.09 0.27 8.98
N ASP A 82 12.32 0.72 9.19
CA ASP A 82 13.16 0.27 10.31
C ASP A 82 12.72 0.94 11.62
N LEU A 83 11.93 0.21 12.41
CA LEU A 83 11.38 0.70 13.66
C LEU A 83 12.46 0.98 14.72
N GLU A 84 13.54 0.21 14.74
CA GLU A 84 14.62 0.41 15.69
C GLU A 84 15.41 1.70 15.40
N ALA A 85 15.64 1.99 14.12
CA ALA A 85 16.24 3.25 13.71
C ALA A 85 15.33 4.45 14.02
N ALA A 86 14.02 4.32 13.77
CA ALA A 86 13.05 5.35 14.09
C ALA A 86 13.02 5.64 15.61
N LYS A 87 12.98 4.59 16.43
CA LYS A 87 13.00 4.69 17.89
C LYS A 87 14.27 5.37 18.41
N LYS A 88 15.45 5.02 17.89
CA LYS A 88 16.71 5.65 18.27
C LYS A 88 16.75 7.16 17.97
N ARG A 89 15.97 7.61 16.99
CA ARG A 89 15.85 9.01 16.59
C ARG A 89 14.63 9.72 17.20
N ASP A 90 13.93 9.08 18.11
CA ASP A 90 12.70 9.59 18.72
C ASP A 90 11.64 9.99 17.67
N ILE A 91 11.53 9.16 16.62
CA ILE A 91 10.53 9.31 15.56
C ILE A 91 9.38 8.33 15.82
N THR A 92 8.18 8.86 16.00
CA THR A 92 6.95 8.04 16.11
C THR A 92 6.60 7.42 14.76
N VAL A 93 6.29 6.13 14.74
CA VAL A 93 5.79 5.45 13.54
C VAL A 93 4.34 5.03 13.76
N THR A 94 3.47 5.31 12.80
CA THR A 94 2.07 4.89 12.79
C THR A 94 1.72 4.18 11.49
N ASN A 95 0.70 3.34 11.52
CA ASN A 95 0.18 2.59 10.36
C ASN A 95 -1.35 2.58 10.38
N THR A 96 -1.97 1.89 9.40
CA THR A 96 -3.43 1.76 9.27
C THR A 96 -3.86 0.29 9.44
N PRO A 97 -3.86 -0.26 10.67
CA PRO A 97 -4.20 -1.66 10.91
C PRO A 97 -5.68 -1.92 10.65
N GLU A 98 -6.01 -3.17 10.27
CA GLU A 98 -7.36 -3.76 10.18
C GLU A 98 -8.34 -3.14 9.16
N VAL A 99 -8.01 -2.02 8.51
CA VAL A 99 -8.92 -1.28 7.62
C VAL A 99 -9.29 -2.00 6.31
N LEU A 100 -8.60 -3.10 5.98
CA LEU A 100 -8.82 -3.84 4.71
C LEU A 100 -8.92 -5.37 4.90
N SER A 101 -9.02 -5.86 6.14
CA SER A 101 -9.02 -7.30 6.43
C SER A 101 -10.18 -8.03 5.75
N ASP A 102 -11.38 -7.49 5.83
CA ASP A 102 -12.57 -8.08 5.22
C ASP A 102 -12.45 -8.14 3.69
N ALA A 103 -12.08 -7.02 3.06
CA ALA A 103 -11.88 -6.96 1.61
C ALA A 103 -10.78 -7.94 1.13
N THR A 104 -9.71 -8.09 1.90
CA THR A 104 -8.65 -9.06 1.60
C THR A 104 -9.15 -10.50 1.73
N ALA A 105 -9.97 -10.80 2.76
CA ALA A 105 -10.57 -12.11 2.95
C ALA A 105 -11.53 -12.46 1.80
N GLU A 106 -12.34 -11.53 1.34
CA GLU A 106 -13.24 -11.70 0.19
C GLU A 106 -12.47 -12.08 -1.08
N ILE A 107 -11.37 -11.39 -1.37
CA ILE A 107 -10.49 -11.75 -2.49
C ILE A 107 -9.86 -13.13 -2.29
N GLY A 108 -9.45 -13.47 -1.05
CA GLY A 108 -8.96 -14.81 -0.72
C GLY A 108 -9.97 -15.90 -1.06
N ILE A 109 -11.22 -15.73 -0.65
CA ILE A 109 -12.32 -16.67 -0.96
C ILE A 109 -12.56 -16.74 -2.47
N LEU A 110 -12.61 -15.60 -3.16
CA LEU A 110 -12.77 -15.54 -4.62
C LEU A 110 -11.67 -16.32 -5.34
N LEU A 111 -10.41 -16.15 -4.94
CA LEU A 111 -9.27 -16.84 -5.54
C LEU A 111 -9.32 -18.35 -5.30
N ILE A 112 -9.70 -18.80 -4.09
CA ILE A 112 -9.88 -20.22 -3.77
C ILE A 112 -10.95 -20.85 -4.67
N LEU A 113 -12.12 -20.22 -4.74
CA LEU A 113 -13.22 -20.68 -5.60
C LEU A 113 -12.81 -20.62 -7.06
N GLY A 114 -12.16 -19.55 -7.48
CA GLY A 114 -11.70 -19.36 -8.86
C GLY A 114 -10.71 -20.44 -9.31
N ALA A 115 -9.74 -20.76 -8.45
CA ALA A 115 -8.77 -21.82 -8.72
C ALA A 115 -9.46 -23.20 -8.77
N CYS A 116 -10.29 -23.52 -7.79
CA CYS A 116 -11.01 -24.79 -7.74
C CYS A 116 -11.96 -24.98 -8.92
N ARG A 117 -12.55 -23.93 -9.44
CA ARG A 117 -13.51 -23.96 -10.55
C ARG A 117 -12.88 -23.63 -11.93
N ARG A 118 -11.55 -23.50 -12.00
CA ARG A 118 -10.81 -23.21 -13.25
C ARG A 118 -11.34 -21.95 -13.96
N VAL A 119 -11.62 -20.88 -13.17
CA VAL A 119 -12.30 -19.68 -13.68
C VAL A 119 -11.49 -18.98 -14.77
N ALA A 120 -10.16 -18.91 -14.66
CA ALA A 120 -9.31 -18.28 -15.68
C ALA A 120 -9.48 -18.96 -17.05
N GLU A 121 -9.40 -20.28 -17.10
CA GLU A 121 -9.58 -21.07 -18.33
C GLU A 121 -11.01 -20.94 -18.86
N GLY A 122 -12.00 -20.89 -17.98
CA GLY A 122 -13.40 -20.65 -18.36
C GLY A 122 -13.62 -19.29 -19.02
N ILE A 123 -12.96 -18.24 -18.48
CA ILE A 123 -13.00 -16.88 -19.06
C ILE A 123 -12.36 -16.85 -20.43
N GLU A 124 -11.17 -17.46 -20.59
CA GLU A 124 -10.51 -17.51 -21.91
C GLU A 124 -11.35 -18.27 -22.94
N SER A 125 -11.92 -19.42 -22.56
CA SER A 125 -12.83 -20.17 -23.44
C SER A 125 -14.06 -19.36 -23.83
N ALA A 126 -14.63 -18.59 -22.93
CA ALA A 126 -15.76 -17.72 -23.21
C ALA A 126 -15.41 -16.57 -24.19
N LYS A 127 -14.20 -16.02 -24.09
CA LYS A 127 -13.70 -14.97 -24.99
C LYS A 127 -13.47 -15.50 -26.44
N GLU A 128 -13.00 -16.73 -26.56
CA GLU A 128 -12.80 -17.37 -27.87
C GLU A 128 -14.11 -17.53 -28.66
N GLY A 129 -15.25 -17.44 -28.00
CA GLY A 129 -16.56 -17.64 -28.58
C GLY A 129 -16.87 -19.12 -28.82
N GLY A 130 -18.16 -19.40 -29.12
CA GLY A 130 -18.65 -20.76 -29.30
C GLY A 130 -18.93 -21.48 -27.98
N TRP A 131 -19.89 -22.40 -28.04
CA TRP A 131 -20.21 -23.27 -26.89
C TRP A 131 -19.48 -24.61 -27.06
N LYS A 132 -18.67 -24.94 -26.04
CA LYS A 132 -17.92 -26.21 -25.99
C LYS A 132 -18.50 -27.07 -24.88
N TRP A 133 -18.75 -28.34 -25.16
CA TRP A 133 -19.17 -29.31 -24.15
C TRP A 133 -18.50 -30.65 -24.37
N SER A 134 -17.97 -31.21 -23.29
CA SER A 134 -17.64 -32.62 -23.16
C SER A 134 -17.74 -33.00 -21.67
N ALA A 135 -17.84 -34.29 -21.39
CA ALA A 135 -18.00 -34.77 -20.02
C ALA A 135 -16.84 -34.38 -19.07
N ASP A 136 -15.67 -34.10 -19.65
CA ASP A 136 -14.43 -33.72 -18.96
C ASP A 136 -14.02 -32.23 -19.14
N TYR A 137 -14.86 -31.46 -19.86
CA TYR A 137 -14.55 -30.07 -20.19
C TYR A 137 -14.59 -29.18 -18.95
N LEU A 138 -13.45 -28.56 -18.62
CA LEU A 138 -13.26 -27.65 -17.49
C LEU A 138 -13.69 -28.26 -16.13
N ILE A 139 -13.53 -29.57 -15.94
CA ILE A 139 -13.78 -30.19 -14.64
C ILE A 139 -12.87 -29.54 -13.60
N GLY A 140 -13.50 -28.93 -12.61
CA GLY A 140 -12.86 -28.36 -11.44
C GLY A 140 -13.02 -29.23 -10.21
N LYS A 141 -12.59 -28.74 -9.07
CA LYS A 141 -12.74 -29.34 -7.74
C LYS A 141 -13.92 -28.70 -6.99
N GLN A 142 -14.84 -29.50 -6.49
CA GLN A 142 -15.88 -29.03 -5.59
C GLN A 142 -15.30 -28.93 -4.18
N LEU A 143 -15.63 -27.86 -3.44
CA LEU A 143 -15.15 -27.67 -2.07
C LEU A 143 -16.05 -28.32 -1.01
N THR A 144 -17.33 -28.54 -1.32
CA THR A 144 -18.27 -29.18 -0.38
C THR A 144 -17.81 -30.61 -0.08
N GLY A 145 -17.60 -30.92 1.20
CA GLY A 145 -17.21 -32.25 1.65
C GLY A 145 -15.71 -32.57 1.57
N THR A 146 -14.86 -31.51 1.40
CA THR A 146 -13.40 -31.67 1.47
C THR A 146 -12.86 -31.17 2.80
#